data_6e892961a0c9efa07f2104dd025d2910
#
_entry.id   6e892961a0c9efa07f2104dd025d2910
#
_cell.length_a   1.000
_cell.length_b   1.000
_cell.length_c   1.000
_cell.angle_alpha   90.00
_cell.angle_beta   90.00
_cell.angle_gamma   90.00
#
_symmetry.space_group_name_H-M   'P 1'
#
loop_
_entity.id
_entity.type
_entity.pdbx_description
1 polymer ?
#
loop_
_entity_poly.entity_id
_entity_poly.type
_entity_poly.pdbx_seq_one_letter_code
_entity_poly.pdbx_strand_id
1 'polypeptide(L)'
;MRYLHTMLRVRNLDAALDFYCNKLGLKEVRRREDAKGRFTLVFLAAPDDEALVAASKQHGRDAPLLELTYNWDTEDYGEARYFGHLAFEVDDIYALCDRLMKAGVTINRPPRDGVMAFVRSPDRHSIELLQKGEPRPPAEPWKSMPNTGHW
;
A
#
# COMPACT_ATOMS: atom_id res chain seq x y z
N MET A 1 -12.39 -5.66 -8.54
CA MET A 1 -11.57 -5.23 -7.39
C MET A 1 -10.91 -6.46 -6.79
N ARG A 2 -9.61 -6.41 -6.50
CA ARG A 2 -8.83 -7.50 -5.89
C ARG A 2 -8.13 -6.97 -4.64
N TYR A 3 -8.07 -7.79 -3.60
CA TYR A 3 -7.22 -7.53 -2.44
C TYR A 3 -5.75 -7.79 -2.80
N LEU A 4 -4.82 -6.90 -2.38
CA LEU A 4 -3.39 -7.00 -2.70
C LEU A 4 -2.54 -7.23 -1.46
N HIS A 5 -2.56 -6.31 -0.50
CA HIS A 5 -1.70 -6.43 0.68
C HIS A 5 -2.27 -5.73 1.91
N THR A 6 -1.75 -6.14 3.07
CA THR A 6 -1.85 -5.37 4.31
C THR A 6 -0.49 -4.76 4.62
N MET A 7 -0.43 -3.49 4.97
CA MET A 7 0.79 -2.83 5.40
C MET A 7 0.82 -2.65 6.92
N LEU A 8 1.94 -3.03 7.51
CA LEU A 8 2.24 -2.80 8.92
C LEU A 8 3.46 -1.89 9.07
N ARG A 9 3.38 -0.89 9.92
CA ARG A 9 4.56 -0.13 10.33
C ARG A 9 5.32 -0.88 11.40
N VAL A 10 6.66 -0.93 11.25
CA VAL A 10 7.55 -1.59 12.21
C VAL A 10 8.58 -0.61 12.75
N ARG A 11 8.86 -0.71 14.05
CA ARG A 11 9.85 0.17 14.71
C ARG A 11 11.28 -0.29 14.51
N ASN A 12 11.46 -1.60 14.30
CA ASN A 12 12.76 -2.23 14.09
C ASN A 12 12.60 -3.28 12.99
N LEU A 13 13.19 -3.01 11.84
CA LEU A 13 13.07 -3.87 10.68
C LEU A 13 13.70 -5.24 10.89
N ASP A 14 14.89 -5.29 11.51
CA ASP A 14 15.60 -6.55 11.74
C ASP A 14 14.82 -7.47 12.67
N ALA A 15 14.28 -6.93 13.76
CA ALA A 15 13.43 -7.68 14.69
C ALA A 15 12.14 -8.17 14.01
N ALA A 16 11.54 -7.34 13.15
CA ALA A 16 10.34 -7.72 12.40
C ALA A 16 10.65 -8.84 11.39
N LEU A 17 11.76 -8.73 10.66
CA LEU A 17 12.19 -9.77 9.71
C LEU A 17 12.56 -11.06 10.42
N ASP A 18 13.26 -11.00 11.56
CA ASP A 18 13.53 -12.18 12.38
C ASP A 18 12.23 -12.88 12.78
N PHE A 19 11.23 -12.11 13.21
CA PHE A 19 9.94 -12.67 13.58
C PHE A 19 9.19 -13.25 12.38
N TYR A 20 8.95 -12.44 11.35
CA TYR A 20 8.11 -12.86 10.22
C TYR A 20 8.80 -13.89 9.32
N CYS A 21 10.09 -13.74 9.06
CA CYS A 21 10.80 -14.63 8.15
C CYS A 21 11.40 -15.85 8.88
N ASN A 22 12.19 -15.62 9.95
CA ASN A 22 12.90 -16.72 10.60
C ASN A 22 11.99 -17.55 11.51
N LYS A 23 11.05 -16.92 12.22
CA LYS A 23 10.17 -17.62 13.18
C LYS A 23 8.86 -18.07 12.56
N LEU A 24 8.19 -17.22 11.78
CA LEU A 24 6.91 -17.57 11.11
C LEU A 24 7.11 -18.22 9.74
N GLY A 25 8.27 -18.06 9.12
CA GLY A 25 8.59 -18.72 7.85
C GLY A 25 8.13 -17.99 6.60
N LEU A 26 7.67 -16.74 6.69
CA LEU A 26 7.38 -15.94 5.51
C LEU A 26 8.67 -15.69 4.72
N LYS A 27 8.51 -15.43 3.41
CA LYS A 27 9.62 -15.17 2.51
C LYS A 27 9.64 -13.72 2.06
N GLU A 28 10.81 -13.08 2.18
CA GLU A 28 11.00 -11.78 1.55
C GLU A 28 11.01 -11.96 0.03
N VAL A 29 10.08 -11.29 -0.66
CA VAL A 29 9.92 -11.38 -2.11
C VAL A 29 10.30 -10.09 -2.82
N ARG A 30 10.31 -8.98 -2.10
CA ARG A 30 10.69 -7.68 -2.66
C ARG A 30 11.10 -6.72 -1.55
N ARG A 31 12.10 -5.88 -1.84
CA ARG A 31 12.51 -4.76 -0.98
C ARG A 31 12.67 -3.50 -1.81
N ARG A 32 12.35 -2.36 -1.20
CA ARG A 32 12.56 -1.03 -1.78
C ARG A 32 12.97 -0.06 -0.69
N GLU A 33 14.01 0.72 -0.95
CA GLU A 33 14.39 1.87 -0.14
C GLU A 33 13.99 3.15 -0.87
N ASP A 34 13.46 4.12 -0.14
CA ASP A 34 13.12 5.44 -0.65
C ASP A 34 13.86 6.51 0.18
N ALA A 35 15.00 6.96 -0.35
CA ALA A 35 15.84 7.94 0.34
C ALA A 35 15.16 9.31 0.47
N LYS A 36 14.28 9.68 -0.48
CA LYS A 36 13.53 10.94 -0.43
C LYS A 36 12.42 10.88 0.63
N GLY A 37 11.70 9.77 0.67
CA GLY A 37 10.63 9.52 1.64
C GLY A 37 11.14 9.03 2.99
N ARG A 38 12.43 8.64 3.10
CA ARG A 38 13.10 8.15 4.31
C ARG A 38 12.40 6.93 4.91
N PHE A 39 12.18 5.91 4.08
CA PHE A 39 11.60 4.65 4.53
C PHE A 39 12.12 3.45 3.73
N THR A 40 11.96 2.27 4.32
CA THR A 40 12.18 0.97 3.67
C THR A 40 10.87 0.19 3.66
N LEU A 41 10.52 -0.35 2.49
CA LEU A 41 9.42 -1.29 2.32
C LEU A 41 9.97 -2.70 2.11
N VAL A 42 9.40 -3.67 2.81
CA VAL A 42 9.69 -5.09 2.62
C VAL A 42 8.38 -5.83 2.42
N PHE A 43 8.29 -6.60 1.34
CA PHE A 43 7.10 -7.39 1.01
C PHE A 43 7.39 -8.86 1.26
N LEU A 44 6.51 -9.49 2.04
CA LEU A 44 6.63 -10.87 2.44
C LEU A 44 5.45 -11.68 1.88
N ALA A 45 5.74 -12.87 1.39
CA ALA A 45 4.73 -13.85 0.99
C ALA A 45 4.66 -15.00 2.01
N ALA A 46 3.48 -15.57 2.19
CA ALA A 46 3.37 -16.86 2.86
C ALA A 46 4.01 -17.98 1.99
N PRO A 47 4.59 -19.03 2.58
CA PRO A 47 5.24 -20.10 1.79
C PRO A 47 4.31 -20.70 0.72
N ASP A 48 3.04 -20.89 1.04
CA ASP A 48 2.06 -21.48 0.11
C ASP A 48 1.70 -20.54 -1.05
N ASP A 49 1.99 -19.25 -0.93
CA ASP A 49 1.75 -18.23 -1.96
C ASP A 49 2.98 -17.97 -2.86
N GLU A 50 4.14 -18.59 -2.59
CA GLU A 50 5.36 -18.39 -3.39
C GLU A 50 5.14 -18.70 -4.88
N ALA A 51 4.35 -19.71 -5.19
CA ALA A 51 4.05 -20.08 -6.57
C ALA A 51 3.26 -18.96 -7.29
N LEU A 52 2.35 -18.28 -6.58
CA LEU A 52 1.60 -17.13 -7.11
C LEU A 52 2.54 -15.94 -7.35
N VAL A 53 3.47 -15.70 -6.42
CA VAL A 53 4.48 -14.64 -6.59
C VAL A 53 5.39 -14.94 -7.78
N ALA A 54 5.86 -16.17 -7.93
CA ALA A 54 6.72 -16.59 -9.03
C ALA A 54 6.01 -16.52 -10.39
N ALA A 55 4.72 -16.84 -10.44
CA ALA A 55 3.89 -16.76 -11.66
C ALA A 55 3.50 -15.31 -12.02
N SER A 56 3.66 -14.37 -11.10
CA SER A 56 3.30 -12.97 -11.29
C SER A 56 4.16 -12.29 -12.35
N LYS A 57 3.54 -11.72 -13.37
CA LYS A 57 4.21 -10.87 -14.36
C LYS A 57 4.57 -9.49 -13.82
N GLN A 58 4.11 -9.15 -12.62
CA GLN A 58 4.27 -7.84 -11.98
C GLN A 58 5.10 -7.91 -10.70
N HIS A 59 6.07 -8.81 -10.63
CA HIS A 59 6.95 -8.98 -9.46
C HIS A 59 6.18 -9.23 -8.15
N GLY A 60 5.16 -10.10 -8.20
CA GLY A 60 4.33 -10.47 -7.07
C GLY A 60 3.23 -9.48 -6.69
N ARG A 61 3.03 -8.39 -7.44
CA ARG A 61 2.02 -7.36 -7.12
C ARG A 61 0.57 -7.87 -7.18
N ASP A 62 0.34 -8.99 -7.82
CA ASP A 62 -0.95 -9.65 -7.96
C ASP A 62 -1.14 -10.86 -7.04
N ALA A 63 -0.18 -11.10 -6.13
CA ALA A 63 -0.27 -12.07 -5.05
C ALA A 63 -0.58 -11.39 -3.71
N PRO A 64 -1.26 -12.07 -2.76
CA PRO A 64 -1.49 -11.52 -1.42
C PRO A 64 -0.18 -11.42 -0.65
N LEU A 65 0.17 -10.22 -0.18
CA LEU A 65 1.43 -9.95 0.51
C LEU A 65 1.21 -9.24 1.84
N LEU A 66 2.16 -9.41 2.74
CA LEU A 66 2.34 -8.55 3.90
C LEU A 66 3.43 -7.52 3.57
N GLU A 67 3.10 -6.24 3.65
CA GLU A 67 4.07 -5.16 3.51
C GLU A 67 4.51 -4.66 4.88
N LEU A 68 5.81 -4.67 5.14
CA LEU A 68 6.42 -4.02 6.29
C LEU A 68 6.97 -2.66 5.86
N THR A 69 6.59 -1.61 6.57
CA THR A 69 7.11 -0.26 6.38
C THR A 69 7.93 0.15 7.59
N TYR A 70 9.22 0.39 7.38
CA TYR A 70 10.14 0.93 8.36
C TYR A 70 10.47 2.38 8.01
N ASN A 71 9.98 3.34 8.82
CA ASN A 71 10.34 4.74 8.70
C ASN A 71 11.70 4.98 9.38
N TRP A 72 12.64 5.64 8.67
CA TRP A 72 13.98 5.89 9.19
C TRP A 72 13.98 6.94 10.31
N ASP A 73 13.02 7.86 10.29
CA ASP A 73 12.80 8.81 11.38
C ASP A 73 11.92 8.17 12.46
N THR A 74 12.36 8.28 13.70
CA THR A 74 11.64 7.69 14.83
C THR A 74 10.25 8.30 14.94
N GLU A 75 9.23 7.45 14.97
CA GLU A 75 7.83 7.82 15.15
C GLU A 75 7.21 6.97 16.26
N ASP A 76 6.48 7.59 17.17
CA ASP A 76 5.65 6.86 18.13
C ASP A 76 4.30 6.54 17.47
N TYR A 77 4.08 5.29 17.14
CA TYR A 77 2.86 4.87 16.45
C TYR A 77 1.65 4.79 17.39
N GLY A 78 1.86 4.74 18.70
CA GLY A 78 0.79 4.40 19.63
C GLY A 78 0.13 3.07 19.22
N GLU A 79 -1.00 2.73 19.80
CA GLU A 79 -1.68 1.48 19.47
C GLU A 79 -2.38 1.53 18.10
N ALA A 80 -2.95 2.67 17.73
CA ALA A 80 -3.73 2.80 16.48
C ALA A 80 -2.87 2.87 15.20
N ARG A 81 -1.60 3.24 15.30
CA ARG A 81 -0.72 3.42 14.13
C ARG A 81 0.04 2.17 13.70
N TYR A 82 -0.09 1.07 14.41
CA TYR A 82 0.47 -0.21 13.97
C TYR A 82 -0.24 -0.79 12.74
N PHE A 83 -1.53 -0.53 12.59
CA PHE A 83 -2.25 -0.86 11.37
C PHE A 83 -2.01 0.23 10.33
N GLY A 84 -1.47 -0.13 9.17
CA GLY A 84 -1.18 0.79 8.09
C GLY A 84 -2.41 1.04 7.20
N HIS A 85 -2.65 0.16 6.22
CA HIS A 85 -3.77 0.27 5.28
C HIS A 85 -4.16 -1.10 4.68
N LEU A 86 -5.32 -1.14 4.05
CA LEU A 86 -5.73 -2.19 3.12
C LEU A 86 -5.50 -1.70 1.70
N ALA A 87 -4.97 -2.55 0.82
CA ALA A 87 -4.77 -2.20 -0.57
C ALA A 87 -5.66 -3.02 -1.51
N PHE A 88 -6.26 -2.34 -2.49
CA PHE A 88 -7.11 -2.96 -3.50
C PHE A 88 -6.68 -2.55 -4.91
N GLU A 89 -6.56 -3.52 -5.79
CA GLU A 89 -6.43 -3.28 -7.22
C GLU A 89 -7.78 -2.89 -7.82
N VAL A 90 -7.80 -1.88 -8.69
CA VAL A 90 -9.01 -1.35 -9.32
C VAL A 90 -8.82 -1.19 -10.82
N ASP A 91 -9.87 -1.47 -11.61
CA ASP A 91 -9.80 -1.44 -13.07
C ASP A 91 -9.64 -0.01 -13.62
N ASP A 92 -10.24 0.99 -12.96
CA ASP A 92 -10.12 2.41 -13.32
C ASP A 92 -10.10 3.29 -12.06
N ILE A 93 -8.89 3.74 -11.70
CA ILE A 93 -8.68 4.52 -10.49
C ILE A 93 -9.37 5.89 -10.54
N TYR A 94 -9.43 6.53 -11.73
CA TYR A 94 -10.08 7.82 -11.89
C TYR A 94 -11.60 7.72 -11.74
N ALA A 95 -12.21 6.75 -12.41
CA ALA A 95 -13.65 6.52 -12.32
C ALA A 95 -14.08 6.15 -10.90
N LEU A 96 -13.28 5.32 -10.20
CA LEU A 96 -13.58 4.97 -8.82
C LEU A 96 -13.45 6.18 -7.88
N CYS A 97 -12.37 6.95 -7.98
CA CYS A 97 -12.17 8.14 -7.15
C CYS A 97 -13.28 9.19 -7.40
N ASP A 98 -13.69 9.40 -8.64
CA ASP A 98 -14.82 10.30 -8.98
C ASP A 98 -16.13 9.82 -8.34
N ARG A 99 -16.44 8.55 -8.43
CA ARG A 99 -17.62 7.95 -7.79
C ARG A 99 -17.59 8.10 -6.27
N LEU A 100 -16.45 7.82 -5.64
CA LEU A 100 -16.27 7.97 -4.19
C LEU A 100 -16.44 9.42 -3.75
N MET A 101 -15.84 10.36 -4.47
CA MET A 101 -15.94 11.80 -4.19
C MET A 101 -17.38 12.29 -4.31
N LYS A 102 -18.13 11.88 -5.35
CA LYS A 102 -19.56 12.19 -5.51
C LYS A 102 -20.42 11.59 -4.39
N ALA A 103 -19.98 10.48 -3.81
CA ALA A 103 -20.60 9.84 -2.65
C ALA A 103 -20.17 10.46 -1.30
N GLY A 104 -19.44 11.59 -1.31
CA GLY A 104 -19.00 12.29 -0.10
C GLY A 104 -17.76 11.72 0.58
N VAL A 105 -17.05 10.80 -0.07
CA VAL A 105 -15.78 10.25 0.45
C VAL A 105 -14.64 11.21 0.10
N THR A 106 -13.87 11.61 1.11
CA THR A 106 -12.66 12.43 0.89
C THR A 106 -11.59 11.60 0.20
N ILE A 107 -11.04 12.10 -0.91
CA ILE A 107 -9.84 11.54 -1.53
C ILE A 107 -8.62 12.15 -0.84
N ASN A 108 -8.05 11.41 0.12
CA ASN A 108 -6.95 11.89 0.95
C ASN A 108 -5.66 12.11 0.15
N ARG A 109 -5.28 11.12 -0.68
CA ARG A 109 -4.23 11.25 -1.69
C ARG A 109 -4.84 11.04 -3.07
N PRO A 110 -4.96 12.09 -3.89
CA PRO A 110 -5.46 11.96 -5.27
C PRO A 110 -4.50 11.11 -6.14
N PRO A 111 -5.04 10.42 -7.15
CA PRO A 111 -4.26 9.59 -8.09
C PRO A 111 -3.53 10.43 -9.15
N ARG A 112 -2.65 11.37 -8.72
CA ARG A 112 -1.96 12.33 -9.60
C ARG A 112 -1.08 11.68 -10.67
N ASP A 113 -0.52 10.53 -10.32
CA ASP A 113 0.37 9.73 -11.16
C ASP A 113 -0.38 8.68 -12.00
N GLY A 114 -1.72 8.63 -11.86
CA GLY A 114 -2.53 7.61 -12.51
C GLY A 114 -2.35 6.19 -11.95
N VAL A 115 -1.67 6.06 -10.80
CA VAL A 115 -1.29 4.75 -10.22
C VAL A 115 -1.99 4.48 -8.89
N MET A 116 -2.00 5.47 -7.97
CA MET A 116 -2.31 5.23 -6.57
C MET A 116 -3.13 6.37 -5.95
N ALA A 117 -4.15 6.00 -5.17
CA ALA A 117 -4.93 6.92 -4.36
C ALA A 117 -5.11 6.39 -2.94
N PHE A 118 -5.38 7.30 -1.99
CA PHE A 118 -5.80 6.92 -0.65
C PHE A 118 -7.11 7.58 -0.26
N VAL A 119 -7.96 6.79 0.39
CA VAL A 119 -9.19 7.24 1.04
C VAL A 119 -9.26 6.65 2.45
N ARG A 120 -10.20 7.11 3.28
CA ARG A 120 -10.47 6.50 4.59
C ARG A 120 -11.88 5.96 4.67
N SER A 121 -12.04 4.85 5.38
CA SER A 121 -13.34 4.34 5.80
C SER A 121 -13.98 5.28 6.85
N PRO A 122 -15.28 5.14 7.15
CA PRO A 122 -15.92 5.83 8.28
C PRO A 122 -15.20 5.61 9.62
N ASP A 123 -14.61 4.42 9.82
CA ASP A 123 -13.83 4.05 11.01
C ASP A 123 -12.35 4.49 10.91
N ARG A 124 -12.01 5.30 9.92
CA ARG A 124 -10.68 5.87 9.68
C ARG A 124 -9.61 4.85 9.25
N HIS A 125 -10.00 3.63 8.84
CA HIS A 125 -9.03 2.74 8.21
C HIS A 125 -8.53 3.33 6.89
N SER A 126 -7.24 3.33 6.70
CA SER A 126 -6.62 3.78 5.47
C SER A 126 -6.80 2.72 4.38
N ILE A 127 -7.27 3.15 3.22
CA ILE A 127 -7.51 2.30 2.05
C ILE A 127 -6.68 2.82 0.89
N GLU A 128 -5.79 2.00 0.40
CA GLU A 128 -5.02 2.25 -0.81
C GLU A 128 -5.75 1.67 -2.03
N LEU A 129 -5.85 2.47 -3.08
CA LEU A 129 -6.40 2.06 -4.37
C LEU A 129 -5.26 2.09 -5.39
N LEU A 130 -5.06 0.98 -6.09
CA LEU A 130 -4.00 0.82 -7.07
C LEU A 130 -4.58 0.52 -8.46
N GLN A 131 -4.12 1.25 -9.46
CA GLN A 131 -4.50 1.03 -10.85
C GLN A 131 -4.02 -0.34 -11.32
N LYS A 132 -4.91 -1.11 -11.91
CA LYS A 132 -4.58 -2.37 -12.58
C LYS A 132 -3.85 -2.10 -13.90
N GLY A 133 -2.77 -2.84 -14.13
CA GLY A 133 -1.99 -2.73 -15.36
C GLY A 133 -1.15 -1.46 -15.43
N GLU A 134 -1.13 -0.81 -16.60
CA GLU A 134 -0.32 0.38 -16.85
C GLU A 134 -0.88 1.63 -16.16
N PRO A 135 -0.01 2.56 -15.73
CA PRO A 135 -0.44 3.84 -15.17
C PRO A 135 -1.36 4.59 -16.14
N ARG A 136 -2.43 5.19 -15.60
CA ARG A 136 -3.24 6.12 -16.39
C ARG A 136 -2.45 7.41 -16.67
N PRO A 137 -2.55 8.00 -17.87
CA PRO A 137 -1.98 9.32 -18.12
C PRO A 137 -2.48 10.35 -17.08
N PRO A 138 -1.58 11.18 -16.49
CA PRO A 138 -2.00 12.21 -15.55
C PRO A 138 -3.09 13.12 -16.13
N ALA A 139 -4.23 13.23 -15.44
CA ALA A 139 -5.39 14.00 -15.91
C ALA A 139 -5.98 14.85 -14.79
N GLU A 140 -6.57 16.00 -15.18
CA GLU A 140 -7.33 16.84 -14.24
C GLU A 140 -8.69 16.18 -13.90
N PRO A 141 -9.22 16.42 -12.68
CA PRO A 141 -8.69 17.31 -11.62
C PRO A 141 -7.57 16.66 -10.79
N TRP A 142 -7.30 15.38 -10.96
CA TRP A 142 -6.42 14.60 -10.08
C TRP A 142 -4.98 15.08 -10.11
N LYS A 143 -4.47 15.46 -11.28
CA LYS A 143 -3.08 15.89 -11.49
C LYS A 143 -2.69 17.07 -10.58
N SER A 144 -3.57 18.04 -10.43
CA SER A 144 -3.31 19.25 -9.64
C SER A 144 -3.90 19.21 -8.23
N MET A 145 -4.74 18.21 -7.92
CA MET A 145 -5.43 18.13 -6.63
C MET A 145 -4.45 17.90 -5.47
N PRO A 146 -4.46 18.72 -4.41
CA PRO A 146 -3.59 18.54 -3.25
C PRO A 146 -4.03 17.36 -2.37
N ASN A 147 -3.15 16.91 -1.50
CA ASN A 147 -3.50 15.97 -0.43
C ASN A 147 -4.44 16.63 0.60
N THR A 148 -5.34 15.84 1.18
CA THR A 148 -6.27 16.28 2.21
C THR A 148 -6.13 15.41 3.46
N GLY A 149 -5.75 16.01 4.61
CA GLY A 149 -5.58 15.30 5.88
C GLY A 149 -4.44 14.29 5.86
N HIS A 150 -4.60 13.23 6.64
CA HIS A 150 -3.63 12.13 6.78
C HIS A 150 -4.31 10.81 6.41
N TRP A 151 -3.50 9.86 5.93
CA TRP A 151 -3.95 8.50 5.57
C TRP A 151 -2.97 7.44 6.05
#